data_6c3c7ae1e6ad476ea8ccc64c9cf1ee10
#
_entry.id   6c3c7ae1e6ad476ea8ccc64c9cf1ee10
#
_cell.length_a   1.000
_cell.length_b   1.000
_cell.length_c   1.000
_cell.angle_alpha   90.00
_cell.angle_beta   90.00
_cell.angle_gamma   90.00
#
_symmetry.space_group_name_H-M   'P 1'
#
loop_
_entity.id
_entity.type
_entity.pdbx_description
1 polymer ?
#
loop_
_entity_poly.entity_id
_entity_poly.type
_entity_poly.pdbx_seq_one_letter_code
_entity_poly.pdbx_strand_id
1 'polypeptide(L)'
;MIVRRGGVVEATHVVHAVAVCDGAVVEEAGDPNLVAFLRSSGKPFQALPLVRARDDLTTQEIAIASASHLASPDQLAAVRSLLAKAPAEEDELECGGEPTPLQHNCSGKHAGMLALCRTKGWASGGYRLGTHPVQHGCLAEVASAADVPEEDIPTAVDGCGVLTFALPLERMALMFARLEQVEGGARVAAAMRAHPELIRGPMAADSLLMRELEGWTAKGGAEGLLCAAGPGGLGIALKVEDGSMRAMRPALAELLRRLGFETGELGIEPVENSLGEVVGEVVALL
;
A
#
# COMPACT_ATOMS: atom_id res chain seq x y z
N MET A 1 6.51 -3.12 -19.88
CA MET A 1 6.49 -1.66 -20.13
C MET A 1 7.76 -1.27 -20.85
N ILE A 2 7.71 -0.29 -21.75
CA ILE A 2 8.89 0.29 -22.41
C ILE A 2 8.96 1.79 -22.12
N VAL A 3 10.19 2.29 -22.04
CA VAL A 3 10.50 3.73 -22.07
C VAL A 3 10.91 4.09 -23.48
N ARG A 4 10.22 5.05 -24.09
CA ARG A 4 10.48 5.48 -25.46
C ARG A 4 10.88 6.95 -25.47
N ARG A 5 11.93 7.26 -26.23
CA ARG A 5 12.40 8.62 -26.45
C ARG A 5 12.64 8.82 -27.95
N GLY A 6 11.97 9.81 -28.55
CA GLY A 6 12.11 10.10 -29.98
C GLY A 6 11.93 8.89 -30.89
N GLY A 7 11.05 7.93 -30.54
CA GLY A 7 10.78 6.73 -31.31
C GLY A 7 11.72 5.54 -31.00
N VAL A 8 12.77 5.71 -30.21
CA VAL A 8 13.71 4.65 -29.81
C VAL A 8 13.32 4.09 -28.44
N VAL A 9 13.32 2.77 -28.29
CA VAL A 9 13.18 2.11 -26.99
C VAL A 9 14.48 2.26 -26.21
N GLU A 10 14.43 3.06 -25.13
CA GLU A 10 15.60 3.37 -24.29
C GLU A 10 15.74 2.39 -23.13
N ALA A 11 14.63 1.88 -22.59
CA ALA A 11 14.61 0.91 -21.50
C ALA A 11 13.35 0.05 -21.54
N THR A 12 13.41 -1.10 -20.86
CA THR A 12 12.27 -2.01 -20.68
C THR A 12 12.10 -2.36 -19.22
N HIS A 13 10.84 -2.52 -18.77
CA HIS A 13 10.48 -3.01 -17.44
C HIS A 13 9.54 -4.19 -17.61
N VAL A 14 9.91 -5.34 -17.03
CA VAL A 14 9.02 -6.48 -16.93
C VAL A 14 8.02 -6.23 -15.81
N VAL A 15 6.75 -6.50 -16.08
CA VAL A 15 5.65 -6.31 -15.12
C VAL A 15 4.83 -7.58 -15.03
N HIS A 16 4.56 -8.01 -13.81
CA HIS A 16 3.62 -9.06 -13.49
C HIS A 16 2.39 -8.43 -12.86
N ALA A 17 1.22 -8.82 -13.30
CA ALA A 17 -0.04 -8.28 -12.81
C ALA A 17 -1.10 -9.36 -12.78
N VAL A 18 -1.98 -9.31 -11.80
CA VAL A 18 -3.09 -10.24 -11.64
C VAL A 18 -4.30 -9.53 -11.07
N ALA A 19 -5.47 -9.91 -11.56
CA ALA A 19 -6.76 -9.51 -11.02
C ALA A 19 -7.55 -10.74 -10.57
N VAL A 20 -8.14 -10.67 -9.39
CA VAL A 20 -8.95 -11.73 -8.77
C VAL A 20 -10.33 -11.17 -8.46
N CYS A 21 -11.37 -11.92 -8.81
CA CYS A 21 -12.75 -11.64 -8.45
C CYS A 21 -13.42 -12.94 -8.02
N ASP A 22 -14.21 -12.92 -6.95
CA ASP A 22 -14.89 -14.11 -6.40
C ASP A 22 -13.93 -15.31 -6.16
N GLY A 23 -12.69 -15.02 -5.81
CA GLY A 23 -11.66 -16.03 -5.52
C GLY A 23 -10.99 -16.65 -6.75
N ALA A 24 -11.35 -16.22 -7.97
CA ALA A 24 -10.76 -16.69 -9.22
C ALA A 24 -9.95 -15.60 -9.92
N VAL A 25 -8.87 -15.97 -10.58
CA VAL A 25 -8.13 -15.07 -11.49
C VAL A 25 -8.99 -14.74 -12.70
N VAL A 26 -9.22 -13.46 -12.95
CA VAL A 26 -10.04 -12.96 -14.07
C VAL A 26 -9.21 -12.25 -15.15
N GLU A 27 -8.01 -11.80 -14.82
CA GLU A 27 -7.04 -11.22 -15.77
C GLU A 27 -5.64 -11.41 -15.22
N GLU A 28 -4.67 -11.65 -16.10
CA GLU A 28 -3.26 -11.78 -15.72
C GLU A 28 -2.31 -11.32 -16.82
N ALA A 29 -1.13 -10.90 -16.41
CA ALA A 29 0.00 -10.63 -17.29
C ALA A 29 1.30 -11.03 -16.57
N GLY A 30 2.13 -11.83 -17.22
CA GLY A 30 3.33 -12.39 -16.62
C GLY A 30 3.03 -13.55 -15.68
N ASP A 31 3.68 -13.60 -14.52
CA ASP A 31 3.56 -14.69 -13.55
C ASP A 31 2.72 -14.27 -12.33
N PRO A 32 1.48 -14.76 -12.18
CA PRO A 32 0.63 -14.46 -11.01
C PRO A 32 1.14 -15.11 -9.73
N ASN A 33 2.02 -16.12 -9.83
CA ASN A 33 2.63 -16.82 -8.70
C ASN A 33 3.96 -16.21 -8.26
N LEU A 34 4.42 -15.12 -8.91
CA LEU A 34 5.63 -14.42 -8.49
C LEU A 34 5.52 -14.03 -7.01
N VAL A 35 6.43 -14.57 -6.19
CA VAL A 35 6.47 -14.24 -4.76
C VAL A 35 7.21 -12.90 -4.57
N ALA A 36 6.57 -12.00 -3.86
CA ALA A 36 7.14 -10.71 -3.49
C ALA A 36 6.77 -10.31 -2.06
N PHE A 37 7.56 -9.42 -1.45
CA PHE A 37 7.19 -8.85 -0.16
C PHE A 37 6.11 -7.79 -0.34
N LEU A 38 5.05 -7.84 0.49
CA LEU A 38 3.97 -6.85 0.53
C LEU A 38 4.48 -5.42 0.79
N ARG A 39 5.52 -5.29 1.60
CA ARG A 39 6.04 -4.00 2.00
C ARG A 39 4.89 -3.08 2.46
N SER A 40 4.90 -1.83 2.03
CA SER A 40 3.84 -0.88 2.39
C SER A 40 2.46 -1.19 1.81
N SER A 41 2.32 -2.11 0.85
CA SER A 41 1.00 -2.55 0.39
C SER A 41 0.23 -3.33 1.47
N GLY A 42 0.91 -3.91 2.44
CA GLY A 42 0.28 -4.59 3.59
C GLY A 42 -0.32 -3.65 4.64
N LYS A 43 -0.09 -2.35 4.59
CA LYS A 43 -0.50 -1.41 5.65
C LYS A 43 -2.00 -1.35 5.93
N PRO A 44 -2.92 -1.43 4.94
CA PRO A 44 -4.35 -1.49 5.23
C PRO A 44 -4.71 -2.66 6.15
N PHE A 45 -4.07 -3.81 5.98
CA PHE A 45 -4.28 -4.99 6.84
C PHE A 45 -3.57 -4.86 8.18
N GLN A 46 -2.39 -4.24 8.21
CA GLN A 46 -1.68 -3.94 9.47
C GLN A 46 -2.43 -2.94 10.36
N ALA A 47 -3.34 -2.13 9.80
CA ALA A 47 -4.19 -1.20 10.54
C ALA A 47 -5.43 -1.89 11.17
N LEU A 48 -5.84 -3.08 10.70
CA LEU A 48 -7.07 -3.76 11.14
C LEU A 48 -7.11 -4.01 12.65
N PRO A 49 -6.04 -4.53 13.31
CA PRO A 49 -6.08 -4.76 14.75
C PRO A 49 -6.37 -3.49 15.55
N LEU A 50 -5.84 -2.35 15.13
CA LEU A 50 -6.13 -1.05 15.73
C LEU A 50 -7.58 -0.62 15.50
N VAL A 51 -8.06 -0.71 14.25
CA VAL A 51 -9.41 -0.25 13.85
C VAL A 51 -10.49 -1.07 14.56
N ARG A 52 -10.27 -2.36 14.80
CA ARG A 52 -11.17 -3.21 15.61
C ARG A 52 -11.13 -2.89 17.10
N ALA A 53 -9.98 -2.47 17.60
CA ALA A 53 -9.81 -2.19 19.02
C ALA A 53 -10.31 -0.79 19.42
N ARG A 54 -10.57 0.11 18.45
CA ARG A 54 -10.89 1.52 18.69
C ARG A 54 -11.96 2.04 17.75
N ASP A 55 -13.09 2.46 18.33
CA ASP A 55 -14.20 3.07 17.59
C ASP A 55 -14.10 4.61 17.51
N ASP A 56 -13.23 5.21 18.32
CA ASP A 56 -13.05 6.65 18.43
C ASP A 56 -12.04 7.25 17.43
N LEU A 57 -11.53 6.46 16.50
CA LEU A 57 -10.63 6.93 15.45
C LEU A 57 -11.38 7.66 14.35
N THR A 58 -10.86 8.82 13.95
CA THR A 58 -11.33 9.56 12.78
C THR A 58 -10.87 8.89 11.48
N THR A 59 -11.51 9.23 10.37
CA THR A 59 -11.09 8.73 9.05
C THR A 59 -9.67 9.15 8.68
N GLN A 60 -9.22 10.34 9.09
CA GLN A 60 -7.84 10.81 8.90
C GLN A 60 -6.83 9.96 9.68
N GLU A 61 -7.13 9.62 10.93
CA GLU A 61 -6.28 8.77 11.77
C GLU A 61 -6.16 7.34 11.21
N ILE A 62 -7.24 6.78 10.69
CA ILE A 62 -7.21 5.47 10.02
C ILE A 62 -6.44 5.54 8.71
N ALA A 63 -6.66 6.57 7.88
CA ALA A 63 -5.96 6.76 6.62
C ALA A 63 -4.44 6.89 6.84
N ILE A 64 -4.01 7.71 7.80
CA ILE A 64 -2.58 7.90 8.07
C ILE A 64 -1.92 6.64 8.66
N ALA A 65 -2.64 5.81 9.42
CA ALA A 65 -2.14 4.51 9.88
C ALA A 65 -1.85 3.55 8.72
N SER A 66 -2.53 3.72 7.58
CA SER A 66 -2.35 2.95 6.35
C SER A 66 -1.42 3.61 5.33
N ALA A 67 -0.86 4.78 5.63
CA ALA A 67 -0.13 5.63 4.70
C ALA A 67 1.36 5.29 4.55
N SER A 68 1.91 5.73 3.42
CA SER A 68 3.35 5.91 3.19
C SER A 68 3.59 7.37 2.82
N HIS A 69 3.41 8.26 3.78
CA HIS A 69 3.31 9.70 3.56
C HIS A 69 4.64 10.36 3.18
N LEU A 70 4.56 11.60 2.71
CA LEU A 70 5.70 12.42 2.29
C LEU A 70 5.99 13.57 3.27
N ALA A 71 5.49 13.46 4.52
CA ALA A 71 5.67 14.44 5.57
C ALA A 71 5.12 15.85 5.22
N SER A 72 4.04 15.93 4.45
CA SER A 72 3.33 17.22 4.27
C SER A 72 2.74 17.69 5.60
N PRO A 73 2.46 19.00 5.77
CA PRO A 73 1.88 19.52 7.00
C PRO A 73 0.63 18.77 7.45
N ASP A 74 -0.29 18.44 6.54
CA ASP A 74 -1.53 17.75 6.86
C ASP A 74 -1.28 16.29 7.25
N GLN A 75 -0.34 15.62 6.58
CA GLN A 75 0.08 14.27 6.93
C GLN A 75 0.71 14.22 8.32
N LEU A 76 1.61 15.17 8.65
CA LEU A 76 2.20 15.27 9.98
C LEU A 76 1.16 15.62 11.07
N ALA A 77 0.19 16.47 10.75
CA ALA A 77 -0.92 16.76 11.67
C ALA A 77 -1.75 15.50 11.97
N ALA A 78 -2.05 14.68 10.94
CA ALA A 78 -2.76 13.43 11.14
C ALA A 78 -1.96 12.41 11.98
N VAL A 79 -0.63 12.33 11.80
CA VAL A 79 0.23 11.47 12.65
C VAL A 79 0.19 11.95 14.11
N ARG A 80 0.31 13.26 14.36
CA ARG A 80 0.22 13.81 15.72
C ARG A 80 -1.14 13.57 16.37
N SER A 81 -2.24 13.67 15.59
CA SER A 81 -3.58 13.33 16.08
C SER A 81 -3.64 11.87 16.55
N LEU A 82 -3.08 10.94 15.76
CA LEU A 82 -3.06 9.53 16.12
C LEU A 82 -2.13 9.24 17.32
N LEU A 83 -0.99 9.93 17.44
CA LEU A 83 -0.13 9.87 18.63
C LEU A 83 -0.85 10.34 19.87
N ALA A 84 -1.64 11.42 19.80
CA ALA A 84 -2.45 11.88 20.90
C ALA A 84 -3.52 10.86 21.35
N LYS A 85 -4.03 10.03 20.42
CA LYS A 85 -4.90 8.88 20.74
C LYS A 85 -4.15 7.74 21.44
N ALA A 86 -2.84 7.62 21.18
CA ALA A 86 -1.96 6.64 21.81
C ALA A 86 -1.45 7.06 23.19
N PRO A 87 -1.74 8.25 23.71
CA PRO A 87 -0.95 9.11 24.60
C PRO A 87 0.55 8.79 24.53
N ALA A 88 1.13 8.98 23.32
CA ALA A 88 2.54 8.69 23.03
C ALA A 88 3.25 9.92 22.44
N GLU A 89 4.54 10.02 22.70
CA GLU A 89 5.40 11.08 22.19
C GLU A 89 6.11 10.67 20.88
N GLU A 90 6.63 11.63 20.14
CA GLU A 90 7.30 11.38 18.85
C GLU A 90 8.56 10.50 18.98
N ASP A 91 9.26 10.53 20.11
CA ASP A 91 10.46 9.73 20.40
C ASP A 91 10.15 8.25 20.71
N GLU A 92 8.89 7.90 20.96
CA GLU A 92 8.45 6.52 21.08
C GLU A 92 8.27 5.83 19.70
N LEU A 93 8.36 6.58 18.60
CA LEU A 93 8.26 6.01 17.25
C LEU A 93 9.55 5.25 16.88
N GLU A 94 9.48 3.93 16.84
CA GLU A 94 10.62 3.06 16.52
C GLU A 94 10.84 2.86 15.00
N CYS A 95 10.44 3.81 14.16
CA CYS A 95 10.58 3.68 12.69
C CYS A 95 11.89 4.24 12.14
N GLY A 96 12.72 4.89 12.97
CA GLY A 96 13.84 5.69 12.50
C GLY A 96 13.34 6.96 11.78
N GLY A 97 14.16 7.54 10.95
CA GLY A 97 13.83 8.70 10.12
C GLY A 97 14.66 9.93 10.46
N GLU A 98 14.87 10.77 9.45
CA GLU A 98 15.56 12.03 9.54
C GLU A 98 14.71 13.12 8.91
N PRO A 99 14.71 14.33 9.48
CA PRO A 99 15.39 14.77 10.69
C PRO A 99 14.75 14.26 12.00
N THR A 100 13.51 13.74 11.97
CA THR A 100 12.82 13.17 13.13
C THR A 100 12.04 11.91 12.76
N PRO A 101 11.75 11.02 13.73
CA PRO A 101 10.91 9.85 13.49
C PRO A 101 9.53 10.18 12.93
N LEU A 102 8.97 11.33 13.29
CA LEU A 102 7.66 11.79 12.80
C LEU A 102 7.64 11.95 11.28
N GLN A 103 8.75 12.40 10.67
CA GLN A 103 8.86 12.63 9.24
C GLN A 103 9.13 11.36 8.43
N HIS A 104 9.40 10.24 9.10
CA HIS A 104 9.51 8.95 8.41
C HIS A 104 8.17 8.57 7.76
N ASN A 105 8.20 8.10 6.52
CA ASN A 105 6.99 7.77 5.73
C ASN A 105 6.08 6.69 6.35
N CYS A 106 6.55 5.98 7.37
CA CYS A 106 5.79 4.97 8.10
C CYS A 106 5.34 5.44 9.49
N SER A 107 5.59 6.69 9.90
CA SER A 107 5.31 7.15 11.27
C SER A 107 3.83 7.02 11.63
N GLY A 108 2.90 7.20 10.67
CA GLY A 108 1.48 6.97 10.89
C GLY A 108 1.15 5.52 11.26
N LYS A 109 1.73 4.54 10.56
CA LYS A 109 1.60 3.12 10.94
C LYS A 109 2.16 2.86 12.34
N HIS A 110 3.33 3.41 12.66
CA HIS A 110 3.96 3.26 13.97
C HIS A 110 3.14 3.90 15.08
N ALA A 111 2.58 5.09 14.85
CA ALA A 111 1.62 5.73 15.77
C ALA A 111 0.38 4.83 16.01
N GLY A 112 -0.13 4.21 14.96
CA GLY A 112 -1.22 3.23 15.05
C GLY A 112 -0.84 1.99 15.88
N MET A 113 0.37 1.46 15.73
CA MET A 113 0.86 0.35 16.54
C MET A 113 1.02 0.71 18.01
N LEU A 114 1.52 1.93 18.32
CA LEU A 114 1.57 2.46 19.69
C LEU A 114 0.16 2.59 20.29
N ALA A 115 -0.80 3.14 19.52
CA ALA A 115 -2.19 3.25 19.97
C ALA A 115 -2.81 1.88 20.28
N LEU A 116 -2.51 0.87 19.45
CA LEU A 116 -2.93 -0.51 19.72
C LEU A 116 -2.29 -1.07 20.98
N CYS A 117 -0.99 -0.87 21.19
CA CYS A 117 -0.30 -1.30 22.43
C CYS A 117 -0.98 -0.72 23.66
N ARG A 118 -1.23 0.59 23.70
CA ARG A 118 -1.90 1.27 24.82
C ARG A 118 -3.31 0.73 25.04
N THR A 119 -4.07 0.52 23.97
CA THR A 119 -5.44 0.00 24.05
C THR A 119 -5.49 -1.44 24.62
N LYS A 120 -4.50 -2.27 24.25
CA LYS A 120 -4.42 -3.67 24.69
C LYS A 120 -3.63 -3.87 26.00
N GLY A 121 -3.04 -2.82 26.57
CA GLY A 121 -2.16 -2.93 27.74
C GLY A 121 -0.86 -3.68 27.45
N TRP A 122 -0.40 -3.70 26.20
CA TRP A 122 0.88 -4.29 25.82
C TRP A 122 2.03 -3.31 26.05
N ALA A 123 3.25 -3.84 26.24
CA ALA A 123 4.44 -3.00 26.27
C ALA A 123 4.56 -2.23 24.95
N SER A 124 4.89 -0.94 25.00
CA SER A 124 5.12 -0.15 23.78
C SER A 124 6.56 -0.20 23.29
N GLY A 125 7.52 -0.51 24.14
CA GLY A 125 8.91 -0.73 23.69
C GLY A 125 9.06 -2.03 22.93
N GLY A 126 9.73 -1.98 21.77
CA GLY A 126 9.97 -3.14 20.93
C GLY A 126 8.75 -3.63 20.13
N TYR A 127 7.70 -2.83 20.00
CA TYR A 127 6.48 -3.19 19.23
C TYR A 127 6.78 -3.54 17.76
N ARG A 128 7.92 -3.13 17.24
CA ARG A 128 8.39 -3.46 15.88
C ARG A 128 8.98 -4.87 15.75
N LEU A 129 9.39 -5.48 16.85
CA LEU A 129 10.08 -6.79 16.83
C LEU A 129 9.10 -7.93 16.53
N GLY A 130 9.53 -8.90 15.71
CA GLY A 130 8.70 -10.01 15.25
C GLY A 130 8.03 -10.83 16.34
N THR A 131 8.59 -10.84 17.57
CA THR A 131 8.02 -11.55 18.73
C THR A 131 6.96 -10.76 19.47
N HIS A 132 6.70 -9.50 19.08
CA HIS A 132 5.73 -8.65 19.76
C HIS A 132 4.28 -8.97 19.31
N PRO A 133 3.28 -8.94 20.22
CA PRO A 133 1.87 -9.25 19.87
C PRO A 133 1.31 -8.43 18.71
N VAL A 134 1.74 -7.18 18.54
CA VAL A 134 1.34 -6.34 17.38
C VAL A 134 1.73 -7.00 16.06
N GLN A 135 2.95 -7.53 15.95
CA GLN A 135 3.44 -8.15 14.71
C GLN A 135 2.77 -9.50 14.44
N HIS A 136 2.48 -10.28 15.48
CA HIS A 136 1.68 -11.51 15.37
C HIS A 136 0.26 -11.17 14.87
N GLY A 137 -0.37 -10.13 15.42
CA GLY A 137 -1.67 -9.65 14.94
C GLY A 137 -1.64 -9.23 13.47
N CYS A 138 -0.59 -8.53 13.03
CA CYS A 138 -0.43 -8.15 11.62
C CYS A 138 -0.24 -9.38 10.71
N LEU A 139 0.53 -10.39 11.13
CA LEU A 139 0.69 -11.63 10.37
C LEU A 139 -0.63 -12.38 10.25
N ALA A 140 -1.38 -12.53 11.34
CA ALA A 140 -2.68 -13.19 11.33
C ALA A 140 -3.69 -12.54 10.39
N GLU A 141 -3.71 -11.19 10.32
CA GLU A 141 -4.56 -10.47 9.37
C GLU A 141 -4.19 -10.77 7.91
N VAL A 142 -2.90 -10.73 7.60
CA VAL A 142 -2.41 -11.03 6.26
C VAL A 142 -2.70 -12.47 5.88
N ALA A 143 -2.40 -13.43 6.77
CA ALA A 143 -2.62 -14.85 6.56
C ALA A 143 -4.10 -15.17 6.28
N SER A 144 -5.00 -14.63 7.12
CA SER A 144 -6.44 -14.81 6.99
C SER A 144 -6.98 -14.22 5.67
N ALA A 145 -6.57 -12.98 5.33
CA ALA A 145 -7.05 -12.33 4.11
C ALA A 145 -6.51 -12.98 2.83
N ALA A 146 -5.25 -13.43 2.84
CA ALA A 146 -4.60 -14.10 1.72
C ALA A 146 -4.99 -15.58 1.57
N ASP A 147 -5.66 -16.17 2.57
CA ASP A 147 -5.99 -17.59 2.64
C ASP A 147 -4.72 -18.48 2.55
N VAL A 148 -3.73 -18.14 3.39
CA VAL A 148 -2.44 -18.83 3.50
C VAL A 148 -2.13 -19.05 4.97
N PRO A 149 -1.72 -20.26 5.41
CA PRO A 149 -1.29 -20.50 6.79
C PRO A 149 -0.16 -19.56 7.22
N GLU A 150 -0.16 -19.10 8.48
CA GLU A 150 0.87 -18.18 8.99
C GLU A 150 2.28 -18.76 8.84
N GLU A 151 2.44 -20.05 9.07
CA GLU A 151 3.71 -20.79 8.97
C GLU A 151 4.26 -20.87 7.56
N ASP A 152 3.42 -20.70 6.54
CA ASP A 152 3.79 -20.72 5.12
C ASP A 152 4.13 -19.34 4.57
N ILE A 153 3.99 -18.28 5.38
CA ILE A 153 4.29 -16.90 4.96
C ILE A 153 5.72 -16.51 5.37
N PRO A 154 6.67 -16.42 4.42
CA PRO A 154 8.01 -15.94 4.73
C PRO A 154 7.95 -14.49 5.24
N THR A 155 8.67 -14.21 6.31
CA THR A 155 8.74 -12.89 6.93
C THR A 155 10.15 -12.31 6.84
N ALA A 156 10.25 -10.98 6.75
CA ALA A 156 11.50 -10.25 6.84
C ALA A 156 11.28 -8.92 7.59
N VAL A 157 12.36 -8.23 7.90
CA VAL A 157 12.31 -6.89 8.50
C VAL A 157 12.21 -5.86 7.39
N ASP A 158 11.18 -5.01 7.42
CA ASP A 158 11.01 -3.89 6.51
C ASP A 158 11.93 -2.71 6.85
N GLY A 159 12.07 -1.76 5.94
CA GLY A 159 12.91 -0.56 6.11
C GLY A 159 12.61 0.27 7.36
N CYS A 160 11.38 0.21 7.88
CA CYS A 160 10.98 0.86 9.13
C CYS A 160 11.09 -0.02 10.37
N GLY A 161 11.67 -1.22 10.26
CA GLY A 161 11.96 -2.10 11.37
C GLY A 161 10.84 -3.07 11.80
N VAL A 162 9.62 -2.98 11.24
CA VAL A 162 8.53 -3.94 11.48
C VAL A 162 8.61 -5.12 10.52
N LEU A 163 7.82 -6.17 10.74
CA LEU A 163 7.72 -7.28 9.80
C LEU A 163 7.08 -6.88 8.47
N THR A 164 7.57 -7.48 7.40
CA THR A 164 6.93 -7.56 6.09
C THR A 164 6.78 -9.02 5.68
N PHE A 165 5.79 -9.30 4.85
CA PHE A 165 5.27 -10.64 4.55
C PHE A 165 5.42 -10.90 3.06
N ALA A 166 5.90 -12.08 2.65
CA ALA A 166 6.01 -12.46 1.25
C ALA A 166 4.85 -13.38 0.84
N LEU A 167 4.23 -13.04 -0.29
CA LEU A 167 3.10 -13.78 -0.85
C LEU A 167 3.21 -13.84 -2.39
N PRO A 168 2.63 -14.85 -3.04
CA PRO A 168 2.35 -14.80 -4.48
C PRO A 168 1.44 -13.61 -4.82
N LEU A 169 1.60 -13.02 -6.00
CA LEU A 169 0.78 -11.87 -6.43
C LEU A 169 -0.71 -12.20 -6.44
N GLU A 170 -1.08 -13.40 -6.86
CA GLU A 170 -2.49 -13.82 -6.84
C GLU A 170 -3.07 -13.81 -5.42
N ARG A 171 -2.28 -14.18 -4.39
CA ARG A 171 -2.72 -14.11 -2.98
C ARG A 171 -2.80 -12.67 -2.48
N MET A 172 -1.93 -11.78 -2.97
CA MET A 172 -2.04 -10.35 -2.70
C MET A 172 -3.31 -9.75 -3.33
N ALA A 173 -3.65 -10.13 -4.55
CA ALA A 173 -4.88 -9.70 -5.20
C ALA A 173 -6.12 -10.24 -4.45
N LEU A 174 -6.12 -11.51 -4.05
CA LEU A 174 -7.19 -12.13 -3.28
C LEU A 174 -7.43 -11.40 -1.94
N MET A 175 -6.37 -11.09 -1.20
CA MET A 175 -6.52 -10.38 0.07
C MET A 175 -7.12 -8.99 -0.12
N PHE A 176 -6.77 -8.27 -1.20
CA PHE A 176 -7.37 -6.98 -1.52
C PHE A 176 -8.83 -7.11 -1.99
N ALA A 177 -9.18 -8.14 -2.75
CA ALA A 177 -10.58 -8.46 -3.09
C ALA A 177 -11.46 -8.64 -1.84
N ARG A 178 -10.87 -9.12 -0.75
CA ARG A 178 -11.54 -9.36 0.55
C ARG A 178 -11.45 -8.17 1.52
N LEU A 179 -10.74 -7.10 1.19
CA LEU A 179 -10.44 -6.02 2.15
C LEU A 179 -11.70 -5.49 2.84
N GLU A 180 -12.78 -5.22 2.12
CA GLU A 180 -14.01 -4.69 2.70
C GLU A 180 -14.87 -5.75 3.40
N GLN A 181 -14.59 -7.04 3.18
CA GLN A 181 -15.32 -8.16 3.79
C GLN A 181 -14.74 -8.56 5.15
N VAL A 182 -13.46 -8.26 5.42
CA VAL A 182 -12.86 -8.52 6.71
C VAL A 182 -13.33 -7.51 7.75
N GLU A 183 -13.42 -7.92 9.01
CA GLU A 183 -13.85 -7.05 10.10
C GLU A 183 -12.93 -5.81 10.22
N GLY A 184 -13.52 -4.63 10.21
CA GLY A 184 -12.80 -3.35 10.20
C GLY A 184 -12.31 -2.89 8.82
N GLY A 185 -12.26 -3.78 7.82
CA GLY A 185 -11.72 -3.50 6.50
C GLY A 185 -12.50 -2.44 5.73
N ALA A 186 -13.84 -2.46 5.81
CA ALA A 186 -14.68 -1.42 5.21
C ALA A 186 -14.39 -0.02 5.80
N ARG A 187 -14.08 0.08 7.12
CA ARG A 187 -13.67 1.36 7.75
C ARG A 187 -12.31 1.83 7.24
N VAL A 188 -11.34 0.89 7.08
CA VAL A 188 -10.03 1.21 6.52
C VAL A 188 -10.16 1.68 5.09
N ALA A 189 -10.87 0.95 4.23
CA ALA A 189 -11.08 1.28 2.83
C ALA A 189 -11.77 2.64 2.67
N ALA A 190 -12.86 2.89 3.40
CA ALA A 190 -13.57 4.16 3.39
C ALA A 190 -12.69 5.34 3.84
N ALA A 191 -11.88 5.15 4.88
CA ALA A 191 -10.94 6.17 5.36
C ALA A 191 -9.87 6.51 4.33
N MET A 192 -9.29 5.51 3.67
CA MET A 192 -8.29 5.71 2.60
C MET A 192 -8.88 6.44 1.40
N ARG A 193 -10.09 6.08 0.96
CA ARG A 193 -10.80 6.75 -0.15
C ARG A 193 -11.19 8.18 0.19
N ALA A 194 -11.54 8.44 1.46
CA ALA A 194 -11.89 9.80 1.91
C ALA A 194 -10.66 10.73 1.99
N HIS A 195 -9.46 10.19 2.14
CA HIS A 195 -8.22 10.94 2.33
C HIS A 195 -7.07 10.40 1.47
N PRO A 196 -7.20 10.32 0.13
CA PRO A 196 -6.14 9.81 -0.74
C PRO A 196 -4.86 10.65 -0.68
N GLU A 197 -4.97 11.95 -0.33
CA GLU A 197 -3.86 12.87 -0.14
C GLU A 197 -2.98 12.50 1.06
N LEU A 198 -3.54 11.83 2.07
CA LEU A 198 -2.78 11.37 3.24
C LEU A 198 -1.98 10.09 2.95
N ILE A 199 -2.38 9.30 1.94
CA ILE A 199 -1.81 7.96 1.70
C ILE A 199 -0.37 8.03 1.20
N ARG A 200 -0.09 8.95 0.26
CA ARG A 200 1.28 9.16 -0.24
C ARG A 200 1.46 10.58 -0.74
N GLY A 201 1.42 10.81 -2.01
CA GLY A 201 1.52 12.10 -2.67
C GLY A 201 0.57 12.18 -3.85
N PRO A 202 0.25 13.39 -4.33
CA PRO A 202 -0.84 13.60 -5.30
C PRO A 202 -0.66 12.84 -6.61
N MET A 203 0.58 12.56 -7.01
CA MET A 203 0.91 11.87 -8.27
C MET A 203 1.28 10.40 -8.08
N ALA A 204 1.18 9.87 -6.86
CA ALA A 204 1.43 8.45 -6.61
C ALA A 204 0.29 7.59 -7.15
N ALA A 205 0.61 6.41 -7.70
CA ALA A 205 -0.36 5.55 -8.35
C ALA A 205 -1.55 5.17 -7.46
N ASP A 206 -1.29 4.91 -6.18
CA ASP A 206 -2.34 4.60 -5.19
C ASP A 206 -3.26 5.80 -4.92
N SER A 207 -2.70 6.99 -4.69
CA SER A 207 -3.47 8.21 -4.45
C SER A 207 -4.25 8.65 -5.69
N LEU A 208 -3.65 8.52 -6.89
CA LEU A 208 -4.32 8.82 -8.16
C LEU A 208 -5.49 7.87 -8.41
N LEU A 209 -5.29 6.56 -8.24
CA LEU A 209 -6.34 5.58 -8.47
C LEU A 209 -7.57 5.87 -7.58
N MET A 210 -7.35 6.13 -6.29
CA MET A 210 -8.45 6.44 -5.35
C MET A 210 -9.15 7.76 -5.65
N ARG A 211 -8.46 8.71 -6.26
CA ARG A 211 -9.03 10.02 -6.63
C ARG A 211 -9.81 9.97 -7.94
N GLU A 212 -9.29 9.26 -8.94
CA GLU A 212 -9.83 9.25 -10.31
C GLU A 212 -10.94 8.21 -10.50
N LEU A 213 -10.88 7.07 -9.78
CA LEU A 213 -11.82 5.97 -9.94
C LEU A 213 -12.59 5.72 -8.65
N GLU A 214 -13.91 5.93 -8.70
CA GLU A 214 -14.79 5.69 -7.55
C GLU A 214 -14.79 4.21 -7.13
N GLY A 215 -14.81 3.98 -5.82
CA GLY A 215 -14.87 2.64 -5.23
C GLY A 215 -13.53 1.92 -5.12
N TRP A 216 -12.44 2.48 -5.65
CA TRP A 216 -11.13 1.87 -5.54
C TRP A 216 -10.40 2.27 -4.25
N THR A 217 -9.74 1.29 -3.62
CA THR A 217 -8.83 1.48 -2.49
C THR A 217 -7.49 0.90 -2.84
N ALA A 218 -6.44 1.70 -2.87
CA ALA A 218 -5.13 1.25 -3.33
C ALA A 218 -4.01 1.55 -2.35
N LYS A 219 -2.99 0.69 -2.34
CA LYS A 219 -1.77 0.92 -1.58
C LYS A 219 -0.53 0.46 -2.34
N GLY A 220 0.34 1.41 -2.63
CA GLY A 220 1.65 1.13 -3.18
C GLY A 220 2.65 0.63 -2.13
N GLY A 221 3.46 -0.35 -2.51
CA GLY A 221 4.63 -0.83 -1.78
C GLY A 221 5.93 -0.29 -2.36
N ALA A 222 7.03 -0.57 -1.68
CA ALA A 222 8.36 -0.38 -2.25
C ALA A 222 8.64 -1.42 -3.35
N GLU A 223 9.70 -1.21 -4.12
CA GLU A 223 10.17 -2.13 -5.17
C GLU A 223 9.12 -2.40 -6.26
N GLY A 224 8.38 -1.38 -6.67
CA GLY A 224 7.43 -1.48 -7.78
C GLY A 224 6.22 -2.38 -7.52
N LEU A 225 5.76 -2.50 -6.27
CA LEU A 225 4.55 -3.22 -5.90
C LEU A 225 3.38 -2.26 -5.70
N LEU A 226 2.20 -2.65 -6.18
CA LEU A 226 0.92 -1.99 -5.90
C LEU A 226 -0.17 -3.04 -5.80
N CYS A 227 -1.03 -2.91 -4.78
CA CYS A 227 -2.25 -3.71 -4.67
C CYS A 227 -3.45 -2.79 -4.51
N ALA A 228 -4.61 -3.20 -5.02
CA ALA A 228 -5.84 -2.44 -4.86
C ALA A 228 -7.08 -3.33 -4.78
N ALA A 229 -8.09 -2.83 -4.05
CA ALA A 229 -9.44 -3.35 -3.99
C ALA A 229 -10.34 -2.48 -4.88
N GLY A 230 -11.05 -3.09 -5.78
CA GLY A 230 -11.99 -2.44 -6.69
C GLY A 230 -13.44 -2.79 -6.40
N PRO A 231 -14.39 -2.19 -7.14
CA PRO A 231 -15.80 -2.49 -7.00
C PRO A 231 -16.10 -3.95 -7.32
N GLY A 232 -17.20 -4.49 -6.73
CA GLY A 232 -17.66 -5.85 -7.01
C GLY A 232 -16.76 -6.97 -6.46
N GLY A 233 -15.91 -6.68 -5.46
CA GLY A 233 -14.98 -7.69 -4.91
C GLY A 233 -13.77 -7.98 -5.81
N LEU A 234 -13.45 -7.06 -6.71
CA LEU A 234 -12.26 -7.13 -7.54
C LEU A 234 -11.02 -6.76 -6.70
N GLY A 235 -9.98 -7.58 -6.75
CA GLY A 235 -8.68 -7.28 -6.17
C GLY A 235 -7.60 -7.38 -7.22
N ILE A 236 -6.62 -6.49 -7.20
CA ILE A 236 -5.49 -6.51 -8.11
C ILE A 236 -4.16 -6.44 -7.36
N ALA A 237 -3.14 -7.07 -7.93
CA ALA A 237 -1.76 -6.92 -7.52
C ALA A 237 -0.87 -6.78 -8.75
N LEU A 238 0.10 -5.87 -8.66
CA LEU A 238 1.02 -5.54 -9.75
C LEU A 238 2.43 -5.41 -9.18
N LYS A 239 3.41 -6.05 -9.84
CA LYS A 239 4.83 -6.00 -9.49
C LYS A 239 5.66 -5.66 -10.72
N VAL A 240 6.43 -4.58 -10.62
CA VAL A 240 7.50 -4.28 -11.57
C VAL A 240 8.75 -5.03 -11.11
N GLU A 241 9.29 -5.91 -11.94
CA GLU A 241 10.32 -6.87 -11.54
C GLU A 241 11.59 -6.20 -11.02
N ASP A 242 12.07 -5.16 -11.72
CA ASP A 242 13.25 -4.38 -11.35
C ASP A 242 13.01 -3.31 -10.27
N GLY A 243 11.78 -3.22 -9.74
CA GLY A 243 11.41 -2.26 -8.70
C GLY A 243 11.14 -0.83 -9.18
N SER A 244 11.22 -0.57 -10.50
CA SER A 244 11.07 0.78 -11.04
C SER A 244 9.67 1.35 -10.85
N MET A 245 9.58 2.47 -10.14
CA MET A 245 8.29 3.12 -9.84
C MET A 245 7.66 3.79 -11.07
N ARG A 246 8.45 4.24 -12.07
CA ARG A 246 7.94 4.91 -13.27
C ARG A 246 7.09 4.00 -14.17
N ALA A 247 7.28 2.67 -14.08
CA ALA A 247 6.49 1.71 -14.83
C ALA A 247 5.13 1.40 -14.17
N MET A 248 4.93 1.80 -12.91
CA MET A 248 3.78 1.38 -12.10
C MET A 248 2.46 1.98 -12.60
N ARG A 249 2.41 3.31 -12.84
CA ARG A 249 1.19 3.99 -13.31
C ARG A 249 0.72 3.47 -14.68
N PRO A 250 1.59 3.45 -15.72
CA PRO A 250 1.18 2.93 -17.03
C PRO A 250 0.80 1.44 -16.99
N ALA A 251 1.46 0.64 -16.14
CA ALA A 251 1.11 -0.77 -16.00
C ALA A 251 -0.24 -0.97 -15.30
N LEU A 252 -0.51 -0.18 -14.26
CA LEU A 252 -1.81 -0.18 -13.58
C LEU A 252 -2.92 0.22 -14.55
N ALA A 253 -2.71 1.30 -15.31
CA ALA A 253 -3.68 1.76 -16.30
C ALA A 253 -3.97 0.70 -17.38
N GLU A 254 -2.95 0.01 -17.87
CA GLU A 254 -3.14 -1.06 -18.85
C GLU A 254 -3.94 -2.25 -18.26
N LEU A 255 -3.64 -2.66 -17.02
CA LEU A 255 -4.43 -3.70 -16.34
C LEU A 255 -5.89 -3.26 -16.18
N LEU A 256 -6.13 -2.05 -15.71
CA LEU A 256 -7.49 -1.50 -15.54
C LEU A 256 -8.24 -1.41 -16.87
N ARG A 257 -7.56 -1.01 -17.96
CA ARG A 257 -8.16 -0.97 -19.31
C ARG A 257 -8.59 -2.36 -19.78
N ARG A 258 -7.81 -3.41 -19.53
CA ARG A 258 -8.17 -4.81 -19.84
C ARG A 258 -9.38 -5.27 -19.04
N LEU A 259 -9.53 -4.75 -17.82
CA LEU A 259 -10.68 -5.00 -16.96
C LEU A 259 -11.90 -4.13 -17.31
N GLY A 260 -11.81 -3.25 -18.34
CA GLY A 260 -12.92 -2.43 -18.83
C GLY A 260 -13.09 -1.08 -18.11
N PHE A 261 -12.08 -0.62 -17.35
CA PHE A 261 -12.12 0.69 -16.68
C PHE A 261 -11.44 1.77 -17.53
N GLU A 262 -12.01 2.96 -17.53
CA GLU A 262 -11.38 4.17 -18.04
C GLU A 262 -10.33 4.66 -17.04
N THR A 263 -9.15 5.06 -17.51
CA THR A 263 -7.99 5.31 -16.62
C THR A 263 -7.51 6.75 -16.56
N GLY A 264 -8.06 7.65 -17.39
CA GLY A 264 -7.76 9.07 -17.35
C GLY A 264 -6.26 9.38 -17.30
N GLU A 265 -5.88 10.24 -16.34
CA GLU A 265 -4.48 10.65 -16.13
C GLU A 265 -3.58 9.54 -15.54
N LEU A 266 -4.17 8.48 -15.00
CA LEU A 266 -3.42 7.39 -14.38
C LEU A 266 -2.42 6.74 -15.34
N GLY A 267 -2.79 6.64 -16.64
CA GLY A 267 -1.96 6.02 -17.67
C GLY A 267 -0.84 6.92 -18.23
N ILE A 268 -0.80 8.19 -17.86
CA ILE A 268 0.14 9.15 -18.41
C ILE A 268 1.41 9.20 -17.54
N GLU A 269 2.52 8.71 -18.08
CA GLU A 269 3.84 8.79 -17.43
C GLU A 269 4.84 9.38 -18.43
N PRO A 270 4.97 10.72 -18.49
CA PRO A 270 5.89 11.38 -19.40
C PRO A 270 7.34 11.19 -18.96
N VAL A 271 8.25 11.14 -19.91
CA VAL A 271 9.68 11.29 -19.68
C VAL A 271 10.04 12.74 -19.97
N GLU A 272 10.47 13.46 -18.94
CA GLU A 272 10.83 14.87 -19.04
C GLU A 272 12.36 15.04 -19.05
N ASN A 273 12.82 16.14 -19.67
CA ASN A 273 14.19 16.59 -19.54
C ASN A 273 14.33 17.54 -18.33
N SER A 274 15.55 18.04 -18.11
CA SER A 274 15.84 18.95 -17.00
C SER A 274 15.18 20.35 -17.12
N LEU A 275 14.54 20.62 -18.25
CA LEU A 275 13.78 21.86 -18.49
C LEU A 275 12.26 21.65 -18.29
N GLY A 276 11.82 20.43 -17.94
CA GLY A 276 10.40 20.10 -17.82
C GLY A 276 9.70 19.86 -19.17
N GLU A 277 10.45 19.69 -20.25
CA GLU A 277 9.88 19.38 -21.56
C GLU A 277 9.67 17.88 -21.71
N VAL A 278 8.51 17.47 -22.20
CA VAL A 278 8.22 16.06 -22.49
C VAL A 278 9.02 15.61 -23.70
N VAL A 279 9.92 14.67 -23.50
CA VAL A 279 10.85 14.14 -24.52
C VAL A 279 10.67 12.65 -24.77
N GLY A 280 9.74 12.00 -24.07
CA GLY A 280 9.43 10.60 -24.18
C GLY A 280 8.24 10.17 -23.33
N GLU A 281 8.02 8.88 -23.27
CA GLU A 281 6.88 8.29 -22.55
C GLU A 281 7.22 6.89 -22.02
N VAL A 282 6.47 6.46 -21.01
CA VAL A 282 6.46 5.06 -20.56
C VAL A 282 5.13 4.43 -20.95
N VAL A 283 5.16 3.38 -21.76
CA VAL A 283 3.95 2.74 -22.30
C VAL A 283 4.00 1.23 -22.22
N ALA A 284 2.84 0.61 -22.28
CA ALA A 284 2.75 -0.85 -22.43
C ALA A 284 3.25 -1.28 -23.81
N LEU A 285 4.00 -2.38 -23.84
CA LEU A 285 4.26 -3.12 -25.08
C LEU A 285 3.15 -4.17 -25.19
N LEU A 286 2.27 -3.98 -26.14
CA LEU A 286 1.18 -4.92 -26.45
C LEU A 286 1.70 -6.07 -27.28
#